data_dee75946e5fc15b2dac529b714107747
#
_entry.id   dee75946e5fc15b2dac529b714107747
#
_cell.length_a   1.000
_cell.length_b   1.000
_cell.length_c   1.000
_cell.angle_alpha   90.00
_cell.angle_beta   90.00
_cell.angle_gamma   90.00
#
_symmetry.space_group_name_H-M   'P 1'
#
loop_
_entity.id
_entity.type
_entity.pdbx_description
1 polymer ?
#
loop_
_entity_poly.entity_id
_entity_poly.type
_entity_poly.pdbx_seq_one_letter_code
_entity_poly.pdbx_strand_id
1 'polypeptide(L)'
;MCIRDRDMHVHLREPGFEYKEDITTGAAAAARGGFTSVACMPNTRPVLDTPEQIEYVLRRAGESCGVRVWPIGAVSRGQKGQSLTDAAALQEAGCVALSDDGVPVQDANLVRDAMIRCKRLGLTILSHCEDADMVRNYAVNEGRVSRALGLPGRPAIAEEIMVMRDAMLAEETGAAVHI
;
A
#
# COMPACT_ATOMS: atom_id res chain seq x y z
N MET A 1 14.14 11.96 -22.66
CA MET A 1 14.20 11.01 -21.55
C MET A 1 12.83 11.02 -20.89
N CYS A 2 12.10 9.91 -20.90
CA CYS A 2 10.75 9.85 -20.31
C CYS A 2 10.90 9.75 -18.79
N ILE A 3 10.35 10.69 -18.05
CA ILE A 3 10.39 10.71 -16.57
C ILE A 3 9.29 9.84 -15.94
N ARG A 4 8.47 9.15 -16.75
CA ARG A 4 7.39 8.28 -16.31
C ARG A 4 7.77 6.81 -16.50
N ASP A 5 8.84 6.39 -15.86
CA ASP A 5 9.28 5.01 -15.98
C ASP A 5 8.86 4.11 -14.81
N ARG A 6 8.40 4.69 -13.69
CA ARG A 6 8.01 3.96 -12.48
C ARG A 6 6.71 4.47 -11.91
N ASP A 7 5.82 3.54 -11.56
CA ASP A 7 4.63 3.81 -10.76
C ASP A 7 4.77 3.06 -9.43
N MET A 8 4.77 3.79 -8.33
CA MET A 8 5.02 3.22 -7.00
C MET A 8 3.76 2.75 -6.29
N HIS A 9 2.57 2.89 -6.92
CA HIS A 9 1.31 2.51 -6.30
C HIS A 9 0.32 2.01 -7.32
N VAL A 10 0.31 0.70 -7.57
CA VAL A 10 -0.67 0.06 -8.46
C VAL A 10 -1.34 -1.13 -7.79
N HIS A 11 -2.52 -1.50 -8.31
CA HIS A 11 -3.26 -2.65 -7.84
C HIS A 11 -3.37 -3.69 -8.95
N LEU A 12 -2.55 -4.73 -8.90
CA LEU A 12 -2.60 -5.84 -9.85
C LEU A 12 -3.59 -6.93 -9.43
N ARG A 13 -4.17 -6.83 -8.23
CA ARG A 13 -5.27 -7.65 -7.72
C ARG A 13 -5.02 -9.15 -7.61
N GLU A 14 -3.98 -9.68 -8.22
CA GLU A 14 -3.52 -11.06 -8.13
C GLU A 14 -2.47 -11.20 -7.01
N PRO A 15 -2.63 -12.21 -6.12
CA PRO A 15 -3.61 -13.30 -6.14
C PRO A 15 -5.00 -12.94 -5.62
N GLY A 16 -6.02 -13.67 -6.08
CA GLY A 16 -7.34 -13.79 -5.47
C GLY A 16 -8.43 -12.84 -5.93
N PHE A 17 -8.12 -11.83 -6.74
CA PHE A 17 -9.07 -10.90 -7.34
C PHE A 17 -8.85 -10.72 -8.84
N GLU A 18 -8.41 -11.79 -9.53
CA GLU A 18 -8.06 -11.81 -10.94
C GLU A 18 -9.24 -11.41 -11.86
N TYR A 19 -10.47 -11.52 -11.36
CA TYR A 19 -11.67 -11.03 -12.06
C TYR A 19 -11.75 -9.50 -12.17
N LYS A 20 -10.91 -8.77 -11.41
CA LYS A 20 -10.81 -7.30 -11.48
C LYS A 20 -9.62 -6.87 -12.34
N GLU A 21 -8.47 -7.50 -12.11
CA GLU A 21 -7.20 -7.29 -12.77
C GLU A 21 -6.25 -8.44 -12.43
N ASP A 22 -5.30 -8.73 -13.29
CA ASP A 22 -4.21 -9.66 -13.02
C ASP A 22 -2.84 -9.04 -13.32
N ILE A 23 -1.76 -9.74 -12.95
CA ILE A 23 -0.39 -9.25 -13.14
C ILE A 23 -0.09 -9.04 -14.64
N THR A 24 -0.58 -9.90 -15.52
CA THR A 24 -0.30 -9.84 -16.95
C THR A 24 -0.97 -8.64 -17.60
N THR A 25 -2.26 -8.45 -17.35
CA THR A 25 -3.05 -7.37 -17.95
C THR A 25 -2.69 -6.02 -17.37
N GLY A 26 -2.47 -5.92 -16.06
CA GLY A 26 -2.01 -4.69 -15.41
C GLY A 26 -0.62 -4.27 -15.86
N ALA A 27 0.32 -5.22 -16.01
CA ALA A 27 1.64 -4.94 -16.54
C ALA A 27 1.60 -4.51 -18.03
N ALA A 28 0.72 -5.11 -18.83
CA ALA A 28 0.51 -4.68 -20.22
C ALA A 28 -0.05 -3.25 -20.29
N ALA A 29 -1.00 -2.90 -19.41
CA ALA A 29 -1.52 -1.54 -19.29
C ALA A 29 -0.42 -0.55 -18.90
N ALA A 30 0.43 -0.90 -17.92
CA ALA A 30 1.58 -0.09 -17.51
C ALA A 30 2.55 0.14 -18.68
N ALA A 31 2.90 -0.91 -19.42
CA ALA A 31 3.76 -0.80 -20.60
C ALA A 31 3.19 0.15 -21.65
N ARG A 32 1.88 0.07 -21.93
CA ARG A 32 1.19 1.00 -22.84
C ARG A 32 1.18 2.43 -22.33
N GLY A 33 1.16 2.62 -21.00
CA GLY A 33 1.28 3.92 -20.34
C GLY A 33 2.71 4.49 -20.35
N GLY A 34 3.72 3.73 -20.80
CA GLY A 34 5.12 4.14 -20.84
C GLY A 34 5.87 3.87 -19.54
N PHE A 35 5.30 3.06 -18.63
CA PHE A 35 5.97 2.62 -17.42
C PHE A 35 6.85 1.39 -17.70
N THR A 36 8.04 1.38 -17.09
CA THR A 36 8.97 0.24 -17.17
C THR A 36 9.02 -0.55 -15.87
N SER A 37 8.50 0.04 -14.80
CA SER A 37 8.43 -0.57 -13.48
C SER A 37 7.17 -0.13 -12.74
N VAL A 38 6.55 -1.05 -12.00
CA VAL A 38 5.40 -0.76 -11.13
C VAL A 38 5.61 -1.43 -9.77
N ALA A 39 5.11 -0.80 -8.70
CA ALA A 39 5.07 -1.41 -7.37
C ALA A 39 3.63 -1.75 -7.01
N CYS A 40 3.35 -3.04 -6.74
CA CYS A 40 1.98 -3.50 -6.49
C CYS A 40 1.67 -3.62 -5.01
N MET A 41 0.50 -3.11 -4.63
CA MET A 41 0.01 -3.09 -3.26
C MET A 41 -0.36 -4.47 -2.74
N PRO A 42 -0.26 -4.71 -1.41
CA PRO A 42 -0.42 -6.02 -0.79
C PRO A 42 -1.86 -6.46 -0.57
N ASN A 43 -2.85 -5.63 -0.87
CA ASN A 43 -4.27 -5.87 -0.61
C ASN A 43 -4.91 -6.88 -1.57
N THR A 44 -4.37 -8.06 -1.56
CA THR A 44 -4.75 -9.24 -2.36
C THR A 44 -5.37 -10.34 -1.49
N ARG A 45 -5.66 -11.51 -2.04
CA ARG A 45 -6.20 -12.65 -1.29
C ARG A 45 -5.55 -13.97 -1.74
N PRO A 46 -4.62 -14.53 -0.95
CA PRO A 46 -4.15 -14.01 0.34
C PRO A 46 -3.44 -12.65 0.24
N VAL A 47 -3.35 -11.95 1.38
CA VAL A 47 -2.58 -10.71 1.53
C VAL A 47 -1.09 -11.01 1.33
N LEU A 48 -0.32 -10.08 0.77
CA LEU A 48 1.13 -10.25 0.63
C LEU A 48 1.84 -10.03 1.99
N ASP A 49 1.63 -10.93 2.93
CA ASP A 49 2.14 -10.83 4.31
C ASP A 49 3.10 -11.97 4.70
N THR A 50 3.44 -12.85 3.75
CA THR A 50 4.47 -13.90 3.91
C THR A 50 5.41 -13.94 2.71
N PRO A 51 6.63 -14.53 2.87
CA PRO A 51 7.58 -14.72 1.79
C PRO A 51 6.99 -15.41 0.56
N GLU A 52 6.18 -16.45 0.76
CA GLU A 52 5.60 -17.26 -0.32
C GLU A 52 4.69 -16.42 -1.24
N GLN A 53 3.94 -15.46 -0.69
CA GLN A 53 3.13 -14.55 -1.49
C GLN A 53 3.98 -13.55 -2.27
N ILE A 54 5.06 -13.05 -1.70
CA ILE A 54 6.01 -12.16 -2.40
C ILE A 54 6.64 -12.91 -3.58
N GLU A 55 7.15 -14.12 -3.34
CA GLU A 55 7.73 -15.00 -4.37
C GLU A 55 6.72 -15.36 -5.46
N TYR A 56 5.46 -15.59 -5.09
CA TYR A 56 4.39 -15.84 -6.05
C TYR A 56 4.25 -14.67 -7.03
N VAL A 57 4.15 -13.43 -6.55
CA VAL A 57 4.02 -12.24 -7.40
C VAL A 57 5.23 -12.10 -8.32
N LEU A 58 6.44 -12.27 -7.80
CA LEU A 58 7.67 -12.17 -8.60
C LEU A 58 7.72 -13.23 -9.70
N ARG A 59 7.37 -14.47 -9.38
CA ARG A 59 7.32 -15.56 -10.37
C ARG A 59 6.31 -15.26 -11.46
N ARG A 60 5.08 -14.89 -11.09
CA ARG A 60 4.01 -14.54 -12.06
C ARG A 60 4.40 -13.38 -12.95
N ALA A 61 5.02 -12.35 -12.38
CA ALA A 61 5.53 -11.23 -13.15
C ALA A 61 6.63 -11.64 -14.14
N GLY A 62 7.52 -12.54 -13.74
CA GLY A 62 8.58 -13.07 -14.61
C GLY A 62 8.04 -13.89 -15.80
N GLU A 63 6.88 -14.51 -15.67
CA GLU A 63 6.23 -15.28 -16.74
C GLU A 63 5.52 -14.40 -17.78
N SER A 64 5.13 -13.17 -17.42
CA SER A 64 4.04 -12.49 -18.12
C SER A 64 4.40 -11.16 -18.77
N CYS A 65 5.51 -10.48 -18.45
CA CYS A 65 5.62 -9.10 -18.91
C CYS A 65 7.02 -8.53 -19.13
N GLY A 66 7.08 -7.54 -20.01
CA GLY A 66 8.25 -6.68 -20.19
C GLY A 66 8.37 -5.52 -19.18
N VAL A 67 7.50 -5.45 -18.16
CA VAL A 67 7.50 -4.44 -17.10
C VAL A 67 7.98 -5.10 -15.81
N ARG A 68 8.85 -4.43 -15.07
CA ARG A 68 9.27 -4.92 -13.75
C ARG A 68 8.15 -4.70 -12.74
N VAL A 69 7.76 -5.76 -12.04
CA VAL A 69 6.79 -5.70 -10.94
C VAL A 69 7.53 -5.85 -9.63
N TRP A 70 7.35 -4.88 -8.73
CA TRP A 70 7.95 -4.86 -7.40
C TRP A 70 6.85 -5.09 -6.36
N PRO A 71 6.82 -6.21 -5.64
CA PRO A 71 5.81 -6.44 -4.62
C PRO A 71 6.06 -5.55 -3.40
N ILE A 72 4.98 -4.96 -2.88
CA ILE A 72 4.93 -4.31 -1.58
C ILE A 72 4.31 -5.32 -0.60
N GLY A 73 4.94 -5.53 0.55
CA GLY A 73 4.43 -6.40 1.58
C GLY A 73 3.47 -5.67 2.54
N ALA A 74 2.64 -6.42 3.27
CA ALA A 74 1.79 -5.84 4.29
C ALA A 74 2.59 -5.44 5.53
N VAL A 75 2.22 -4.32 6.17
CA VAL A 75 2.76 -3.90 7.48
C VAL A 75 2.29 -4.86 8.57
N SER A 76 1.00 -5.18 8.59
CA SER A 76 0.41 -6.06 9.59
C SER A 76 -0.09 -7.38 8.99
N ARG A 77 -0.07 -8.44 9.80
CA ARG A 77 -0.53 -9.77 9.39
C ARG A 77 -1.99 -9.74 8.98
N GLY A 78 -2.28 -10.19 7.76
CA GLY A 78 -3.61 -10.16 7.16
C GLY A 78 -4.19 -8.77 7.01
N GLN A 79 -3.37 -7.71 7.07
CA GLN A 79 -3.78 -6.29 7.11
C GLN A 79 -4.81 -6.00 8.22
N LYS A 80 -4.64 -6.61 9.39
CA LYS A 80 -5.58 -6.48 10.53
C LYS A 80 -5.20 -5.38 11.52
N GLY A 81 -4.03 -4.76 11.37
CA GLY A 81 -3.56 -3.72 12.27
C GLY A 81 -3.29 -4.19 13.71
N GLN A 82 -3.08 -5.50 13.93
CA GLN A 82 -2.94 -6.09 15.27
C GLN A 82 -1.53 -6.57 15.59
N SER A 83 -0.81 -7.07 14.59
CA SER A 83 0.55 -7.59 14.76
C SER A 83 1.35 -7.40 13.48
N LEU A 84 2.62 -7.05 13.63
CA LEU A 84 3.50 -6.82 12.48
C LEU A 84 3.85 -8.11 11.74
N THR A 85 4.08 -7.97 10.46
CA THR A 85 4.71 -9.00 9.62
C THR A 85 6.20 -9.11 9.93
N ASP A 86 6.84 -10.14 9.42
CA ASP A 86 8.31 -10.25 9.43
C ASP A 86 8.88 -9.48 8.23
N ALA A 87 9.15 -8.19 8.44
CA ALA A 87 9.66 -7.29 7.41
C ALA A 87 10.99 -7.76 6.80
N ALA A 88 11.85 -8.42 7.59
CA ALA A 88 13.13 -8.93 7.11
C ALA A 88 12.91 -10.11 6.16
N ALA A 89 12.08 -11.06 6.54
CA ALA A 89 11.75 -12.20 5.68
C ALA A 89 11.05 -11.77 4.39
N LEU A 90 10.14 -10.77 4.46
CA LEU A 90 9.51 -10.20 3.27
C LEU A 90 10.53 -9.53 2.35
N GLN A 91 11.49 -8.80 2.91
CA GLN A 91 12.55 -8.16 2.15
C GLN A 91 13.46 -9.19 1.46
N GLU A 92 13.86 -10.23 2.17
CA GLU A 92 14.66 -11.34 1.61
C GLU A 92 13.95 -12.03 0.44
N ALA A 93 12.63 -12.15 0.50
CA ALA A 93 11.81 -12.67 -0.59
C ALA A 93 11.66 -11.69 -1.78
N GLY A 94 12.12 -10.45 -1.65
CA GLY A 94 12.11 -9.45 -2.73
C GLY A 94 11.09 -8.31 -2.59
N CYS A 95 10.47 -8.16 -1.42
CA CYS A 95 9.62 -7.02 -1.08
C CYS A 95 10.45 -5.73 -1.04
N VAL A 96 9.92 -4.64 -1.60
CA VAL A 96 10.63 -3.35 -1.71
C VAL A 96 10.15 -2.28 -0.73
N ALA A 97 8.96 -2.44 -0.17
CA ALA A 97 8.33 -1.51 0.76
C ALA A 97 7.21 -2.22 1.52
N LEU A 98 6.67 -1.59 2.57
CA LEU A 98 5.52 -2.12 3.30
C LEU A 98 4.34 -1.14 3.25
N SER A 99 3.11 -1.69 3.20
CA SER A 99 1.86 -0.92 3.23
C SER A 99 0.70 -1.76 3.77
N ASP A 100 -0.21 -1.13 4.50
CA ASP A 100 -1.55 -1.68 4.74
C ASP A 100 -2.58 -0.86 3.95
N ASP A 101 -2.31 -0.69 2.64
CA ASP A 101 -3.15 0.08 1.74
C ASP A 101 -4.61 -0.39 1.76
N GLY A 102 -5.53 0.58 1.83
CA GLY A 102 -6.97 0.39 1.92
C GLY A 102 -7.50 0.04 3.32
N VAL A 103 -6.63 -0.39 4.26
CA VAL A 103 -6.98 -0.69 5.66
C VAL A 103 -5.87 -0.22 6.60
N PRO A 104 -5.71 1.09 6.76
CA PRO A 104 -4.57 1.68 7.47
C PRO A 104 -4.50 1.24 8.93
N VAL A 105 -3.28 1.02 9.42
CA VAL A 105 -3.05 0.69 10.82
C VAL A 105 -3.44 1.87 11.70
N GLN A 106 -4.42 1.66 12.58
CA GLN A 106 -4.93 2.72 13.47
C GLN A 106 -4.06 2.89 14.73
N ASP A 107 -3.46 1.80 15.23
CA ASP A 107 -2.58 1.83 16.40
C ASP A 107 -1.25 2.52 16.09
N ALA A 108 -1.06 3.71 16.65
CA ALA A 108 0.14 4.52 16.46
C ALA A 108 1.42 3.84 17.02
N ASN A 109 1.32 3.02 18.07
CA ASN A 109 2.48 2.28 18.57
C ASN A 109 2.91 1.21 17.58
N LEU A 110 1.95 0.50 16.98
CA LEU A 110 2.25 -0.51 15.96
C LEU A 110 2.90 0.12 14.73
N VAL A 111 2.41 1.29 14.27
CA VAL A 111 3.03 2.05 13.17
C VAL A 111 4.44 2.49 13.52
N ARG A 112 4.65 3.02 14.72
CA ARG A 112 5.97 3.41 15.21
C ARG A 112 6.95 2.24 15.20
N ASP A 113 6.54 1.09 15.72
CA ASP A 113 7.36 -0.11 15.75
C ASP A 113 7.68 -0.62 14.34
N ALA A 114 6.72 -0.56 13.41
CA ALA A 114 6.93 -0.86 12.00
C ALA A 114 7.98 0.09 11.39
N MET A 115 7.86 1.38 11.63
CA MET A 115 8.81 2.41 11.15
C MET A 115 10.23 2.15 11.65
N ILE A 116 10.41 1.81 12.94
CA ILE A 116 11.71 1.48 13.52
C ILE A 116 12.33 0.25 12.82
N ARG A 117 11.52 -0.78 12.56
CA ARG A 117 11.99 -1.99 11.84
C ARG A 117 12.35 -1.68 10.39
N CYS A 118 11.47 -0.96 9.68
CA CYS A 118 11.70 -0.58 8.29
C CYS A 118 12.97 0.29 8.13
N LYS A 119 13.20 1.23 9.04
CA LYS A 119 14.44 2.02 9.02
C LYS A 119 15.69 1.17 9.09
N ARG A 120 15.72 0.15 9.96
CA ARG A 120 16.88 -0.75 10.11
C ARG A 120 17.14 -1.56 8.84
N LEU A 121 16.10 -1.86 8.09
CA LEU A 121 16.14 -2.63 6.85
C LEU A 121 16.30 -1.75 5.60
N GLY A 122 16.21 -0.44 5.72
CA GLY A 122 16.19 0.48 4.58
C GLY A 122 14.89 0.41 3.75
N LEU A 123 13.81 -0.09 4.34
CA LEU A 123 12.48 -0.13 3.71
C LEU A 123 11.71 1.16 3.97
N THR A 124 10.85 1.52 3.01
CA THR A 124 9.90 2.62 3.14
C THR A 124 8.51 2.08 3.54
N ILE A 125 7.78 2.81 4.37
CA ILE A 125 6.35 2.56 4.60
C ILE A 125 5.56 3.47 3.67
N LEU A 126 4.63 2.88 2.90
CA LEU A 126 3.65 3.61 2.10
C LEU A 126 2.36 3.67 2.91
N SER A 127 1.98 4.87 3.35
CA SER A 127 0.87 5.04 4.27
C SER A 127 -0.41 5.36 3.53
N HIS A 128 -1.47 4.60 3.81
CA HIS A 128 -2.85 4.95 3.47
C HIS A 128 -3.44 5.74 4.63
N CYS A 129 -3.48 7.06 4.48
CA CYS A 129 -3.88 7.95 5.57
C CYS A 129 -5.40 8.10 5.63
N GLU A 130 -6.04 7.31 6.47
CA GLU A 130 -7.49 7.38 6.69
C GLU A 130 -7.83 6.94 8.12
N ASP A 131 -8.44 7.83 8.91
CA ASP A 131 -8.94 7.50 10.23
C ASP A 131 -10.25 6.71 10.11
N ALA A 132 -10.21 5.42 10.48
CA ALA A 132 -11.33 4.51 10.31
C ALA A 132 -12.56 4.86 11.17
N ASP A 133 -12.38 5.58 12.28
CA ASP A 133 -13.49 6.00 13.13
C ASP A 133 -14.24 7.20 12.54
N MET A 134 -13.57 8.02 11.74
CA MET A 134 -14.14 9.21 11.12
C MET A 134 -14.78 8.94 9.76
N VAL A 135 -14.47 7.81 9.11
CA VAL A 135 -14.91 7.52 7.71
C VAL A 135 -16.01 6.45 7.65
N ARG A 136 -16.92 6.43 8.60
CA ARG A 136 -18.04 5.47 8.62
C ARG A 136 -19.13 5.88 7.64
N ASN A 137 -19.54 4.94 6.77
CA ASN A 137 -20.72 5.08 5.89
C ASN A 137 -20.71 6.32 4.96
N TYR A 138 -19.55 6.76 4.52
CA TYR A 138 -19.45 7.86 3.56
C TYR A 138 -19.69 7.38 2.11
N ALA A 139 -20.21 8.29 1.27
CA ALA A 139 -20.40 8.07 -0.17
C ALA A 139 -19.54 8.99 -1.04
N VAL A 140 -19.22 10.16 -0.52
CA VAL A 140 -18.46 11.23 -1.21
C VAL A 140 -17.62 12.00 -0.20
N ASN A 141 -16.73 12.88 -0.65
CA ASN A 141 -16.06 13.81 0.26
C ASN A 141 -17.07 14.81 0.85
N GLU A 142 -16.89 15.14 2.13
CA GLU A 142 -17.70 16.15 2.79
C GLU A 142 -17.49 17.52 2.15
N GLY A 143 -18.59 18.21 1.82
CA GLY A 143 -18.50 19.54 1.22
C GLY A 143 -19.86 20.04 0.76
N ARG A 144 -19.84 21.06 -0.08
CA ARG A 144 -21.07 21.69 -0.61
C ARG A 144 -21.95 20.68 -1.35
N VAL A 145 -21.33 19.78 -2.13
CA VAL A 145 -22.08 18.80 -2.94
C VAL A 145 -22.71 17.74 -2.06
N SER A 146 -21.96 17.16 -1.11
CA SER A 146 -22.49 16.15 -0.19
C SER A 146 -23.69 16.68 0.61
N ARG A 147 -23.57 17.91 1.13
CA ARG A 147 -24.65 18.57 1.86
C ARG A 147 -25.88 18.85 0.98
N ALA A 148 -25.66 19.34 -0.25
CA ALA A 148 -26.76 19.62 -1.18
C ALA A 148 -27.52 18.37 -1.60
N LEU A 149 -26.85 17.23 -1.68
CA LEU A 149 -27.44 15.95 -2.07
C LEU A 149 -27.91 15.10 -0.87
N GLY A 150 -27.70 15.57 0.37
CA GLY A 150 -28.03 14.81 1.57
C GLY A 150 -27.22 13.50 1.72
N LEU A 151 -26.01 13.45 1.12
CA LEU A 151 -25.14 12.28 1.17
C LEU A 151 -24.17 12.36 2.34
N PRO A 152 -23.88 11.24 3.01
CA PRO A 152 -22.85 11.20 4.05
C PRO A 152 -21.49 11.50 3.42
N GLY A 153 -20.79 12.48 3.99
CA GLY A 153 -19.49 12.95 3.50
C GLY A 153 -18.33 12.44 4.36
N ARG A 154 -17.22 12.08 3.70
CA ARG A 154 -15.95 11.82 4.35
C ARG A 154 -15.29 13.17 4.69
N PRO A 155 -15.03 13.45 5.98
CA PRO A 155 -14.37 14.70 6.35
C PRO A 155 -12.89 14.68 5.99
N ALA A 156 -12.36 15.79 5.46
CA ALA A 156 -10.93 15.91 5.10
C ALA A 156 -10.00 15.66 6.30
N ILE A 157 -10.41 16.08 7.48
CA ILE A 157 -9.64 15.90 8.71
C ILE A 157 -9.31 14.43 9.01
N ALA A 158 -10.09 13.46 8.51
CA ALA A 158 -9.82 12.03 8.67
C ALA A 158 -8.50 11.61 7.99
N GLU A 159 -8.15 12.24 6.90
CA GLU A 159 -6.86 12.06 6.21
C GLU A 159 -5.77 12.90 6.88
N GLU A 160 -6.05 14.17 7.16
CA GLU A 160 -5.09 15.12 7.71
C GLU A 160 -4.48 14.66 9.05
N ILE A 161 -5.31 14.12 9.97
CA ILE A 161 -4.86 13.59 11.26
C ILE A 161 -3.86 12.44 11.05
N MET A 162 -4.15 11.53 10.12
CA MET A 162 -3.29 10.38 9.87
C MET A 162 -1.99 10.79 9.18
N VAL A 163 -2.05 11.74 8.24
CA VAL A 163 -0.85 12.34 7.63
C VAL A 163 0.05 12.98 8.68
N MET A 164 -0.53 13.78 9.58
CA MET A 164 0.23 14.41 10.66
C MET A 164 0.83 13.40 11.62
N ARG A 165 0.06 12.36 12.02
CA ARG A 165 0.54 11.27 12.85
C ARG A 165 1.77 10.60 12.23
N ASP A 166 1.65 10.21 10.99
CA ASP A 166 2.69 9.43 10.30
C ASP A 166 3.94 10.28 10.01
N ALA A 167 3.77 11.56 9.71
CA ALA A 167 4.87 12.50 9.57
C ALA A 167 5.63 12.69 10.88
N MET A 168 4.94 12.86 12.01
CA MET A 168 5.56 13.00 13.33
C MET A 168 6.29 11.71 13.76
N LEU A 169 5.69 10.55 13.50
CA LEU A 169 6.33 9.26 13.78
C LEU A 169 7.56 9.03 12.87
N ALA A 170 7.51 9.44 11.61
CA ALA A 170 8.64 9.37 10.70
C ALA A 170 9.80 10.28 11.16
N GLU A 171 9.49 11.50 11.62
CA GLU A 171 10.48 12.41 12.20
C GLU A 171 11.14 11.81 13.46
N GLU A 172 10.34 11.29 14.39
CA GLU A 172 10.82 10.69 15.65
C GLU A 172 11.69 9.44 15.40
N THR A 173 11.26 8.56 14.50
CA THR A 173 11.97 7.31 14.21
C THR A 173 13.09 7.46 13.22
N GLY A 174 13.04 8.51 12.38
CA GLY A 174 13.90 8.74 11.23
C GLY A 174 13.66 7.72 10.11
N ALA A 175 12.48 7.11 10.03
CA ALA A 175 12.09 6.20 8.97
C ALA A 175 11.66 6.96 7.71
N ALA A 176 11.81 6.33 6.55
CA ALA A 176 11.23 6.83 5.32
C ALA A 176 9.74 6.48 5.26
N VAL A 177 8.91 7.48 5.02
CA VAL A 177 7.48 7.30 4.78
C VAL A 177 7.08 7.98 3.46
N HIS A 178 6.14 7.37 2.76
CA HIS A 178 5.49 7.91 1.58
C HIS A 178 4.00 7.99 1.87
N ILE A 179 3.40 9.18 1.74
CA ILE A 179 1.98 9.43 1.97
C ILE A 179 1.24 9.32 0.63
#